data_75689c249f050ba5f88fb001129f3d2d
#
_entry.id   75689c249f050ba5f88fb001129f3d2d
#
_cell.length_a   1.000
_cell.length_b   1.000
_cell.length_c   1.000
_cell.angle_alpha   90.00
_cell.angle_beta   90.00
_cell.angle_gamma   90.00
#
_symmetry.space_group_name_H-M   'P 1'
#
loop_
_entity.id
_entity.type
_entity.pdbx_description
1 polymer ?
#
loop_
_entity_poly.entity_id
_entity_poly.type
_entity_poly.pdbx_seq_one_letter_code
_entity_poly.pdbx_strand_id
1 'polypeptide(L)'
;MKKKACQAFANGMVYMLETEDGYPVEVTDTFLPFYTKDAIGRKQNKLYNYKLGDRSERWMIGVSCMSGCPVHCEFCATGQLKKWRNLTAEEIFQQVKFILDERKMWDPADSREFKINYTRMGEPFLNIDNVKAAIQMIDDYLPRAHIHHYISTIGIKGSDFSWIKGNITLQVSLHSTDEERRNQLIPFKDKMTIPELG
;
A
#
# COMPACT_ATOMS: atom_id res chain seq x y z
N MET A 1 2.44 17.76 3.90
CA MET A 1 2.22 16.91 5.10
C MET A 1 3.34 17.11 6.13
N LYS A 2 3.05 16.98 7.44
CA LYS A 2 4.00 17.20 8.54
C LYS A 2 4.28 15.88 9.26
N LYS A 3 5.58 15.54 9.45
CA LYS A 3 5.97 14.36 10.25
C LYS A 3 5.69 14.61 11.74
N LYS A 4 4.97 13.67 12.38
CA LYS A 4 4.61 13.71 13.81
C LYS A 4 5.41 12.69 14.61
N ALA A 5 5.60 11.48 14.06
CA ALA A 5 6.32 10.39 14.70
C ALA A 5 6.93 9.46 13.66
N CYS A 6 7.88 8.64 14.08
CA CYS A 6 8.38 7.53 13.28
C CYS A 6 8.87 6.41 14.18
N GLN A 7 8.86 5.19 13.63
CA GLN A 7 9.38 4.00 14.28
C GLN A 7 10.28 3.24 13.31
N ALA A 8 11.48 2.90 13.77
CA ALA A 8 12.44 2.13 12.99
C ALA A 8 12.23 0.64 13.17
N PHE A 9 12.41 -0.11 12.08
CA PHE A 9 12.47 -1.56 12.03
C PHE A 9 13.73 -1.99 11.31
N ALA A 10 14.11 -3.26 11.42
CA ALA A 10 15.32 -3.78 10.80
C ALA A 10 15.36 -3.54 9.27
N ASN A 11 14.22 -3.53 8.59
CA ASN A 11 14.08 -3.39 7.15
C ASN A 11 13.30 -2.15 6.73
N GLY A 12 13.27 -1.11 7.55
CA GLY A 12 12.59 0.13 7.16
C GLY A 12 12.08 0.99 8.29
N MET A 13 11.15 1.86 7.94
CA MET A 13 10.55 2.85 8.84
C MET A 13 9.04 2.91 8.62
N VAL A 14 8.31 3.15 9.70
CA VAL A 14 6.91 3.59 9.68
C VAL A 14 6.88 5.05 10.12
N TYR A 15 6.20 5.89 9.39
CA TYR A 15 6.01 7.30 9.71
C TYR A 15 4.52 7.59 9.93
N MET A 16 4.25 8.38 10.96
CA MET A 16 2.98 9.05 11.16
C MET A 16 3.11 10.47 10.67
N LEU A 17 2.38 10.80 9.63
CA LEU A 17 2.25 12.14 9.08
C LEU A 17 0.92 12.76 9.50
N GLU A 18 0.79 14.05 9.33
CA GLU A 18 -0.43 14.81 9.55
C GLU A 18 -0.69 15.69 8.33
N THR A 19 -1.90 15.69 7.84
CA THR A 19 -2.38 16.59 6.78
C THR A 19 -2.47 18.03 7.29
N GLU A 20 -2.68 19.00 6.42
CA GLU A 20 -2.82 20.41 6.80
C GLU A 20 -4.03 20.66 7.69
N ASP A 21 -5.10 19.88 7.50
CA ASP A 21 -6.32 19.93 8.30
C ASP A 21 -6.30 18.99 9.53
N GLY A 22 -5.10 18.45 9.88
CA GLY A 22 -4.88 17.75 11.16
C GLY A 22 -5.24 16.25 11.16
N TYR A 23 -5.46 15.61 10.00
CA TYR A 23 -5.76 14.19 9.94
C TYR A 23 -4.49 13.33 9.92
N PRO A 24 -4.44 12.22 10.70
CA PRO A 24 -3.28 11.34 10.73
C PRO A 24 -3.19 10.49 9.45
N VAL A 25 -1.97 10.29 8.96
CA VAL A 25 -1.67 9.47 7.78
C VAL A 25 -0.45 8.62 8.06
N GLU A 26 -0.55 7.32 7.85
CA GLU A 26 0.58 6.41 7.97
C GLU A 26 1.22 6.14 6.61
N VAL A 27 2.54 6.26 6.55
CA VAL A 27 3.34 5.89 5.38
C VAL A 27 4.52 5.02 5.82
N THR A 28 4.90 4.06 5.00
CA THR A 28 6.02 3.16 5.29
C THR A 28 7.07 3.21 4.19
N ASP A 29 8.32 3.10 4.60
CA ASP A 29 9.48 2.92 3.78
C ASP A 29 10.13 1.60 4.16
N THR A 30 10.08 0.61 3.29
CA THR A 30 10.58 -0.74 3.58
C THR A 30 11.40 -1.27 2.41
N PHE A 31 12.33 -2.17 2.74
CA PHE A 31 13.10 -2.89 1.73
C PHE A 31 13.15 -4.39 2.08
N LEU A 32 13.29 -5.21 1.06
CA LEU A 32 13.41 -6.67 1.19
C LEU A 32 14.51 -7.18 0.26
N PRO A 33 15.19 -8.28 0.62
CA PRO A 33 16.12 -8.93 -0.28
C PRO A 33 15.38 -9.46 -1.51
N PHE A 34 16.05 -9.48 -2.63
CA PHE A 34 15.53 -10.10 -3.83
C PHE A 34 15.64 -11.62 -3.72
N TYR A 35 14.51 -12.32 -3.79
CA TYR A 35 14.47 -13.77 -3.74
C TYR A 35 14.61 -14.36 -5.15
N THR A 36 15.58 -15.25 -5.35
CA THR A 36 15.60 -16.12 -6.53
C THR A 36 14.60 -17.27 -6.33
N LYS A 37 13.92 -17.67 -7.41
CA LYS A 37 13.12 -18.90 -7.41
C LYS A 37 14.04 -20.09 -7.67
N ASP A 38 13.79 -21.22 -7.01
CA ASP A 38 14.45 -22.49 -7.37
C ASP A 38 13.93 -23.02 -8.72
N ALA A 39 14.51 -24.12 -9.23
CA ALA A 39 14.15 -24.72 -10.50
C ALA A 39 12.68 -25.15 -10.64
N ILE A 40 11.95 -25.25 -9.52
CA ILE A 40 10.51 -25.58 -9.46
C ILE A 40 9.65 -24.38 -9.06
N GLY A 41 10.20 -23.16 -9.11
CA GLY A 41 9.48 -21.92 -8.89
C GLY A 41 9.22 -21.54 -7.42
N ARG A 42 9.73 -22.32 -6.45
CA ARG A 42 9.65 -21.96 -5.03
C ARG A 42 10.63 -20.85 -4.71
N LYS A 43 10.18 -19.86 -3.94
CA LYS A 43 11.10 -18.85 -3.39
C LYS A 43 12.12 -19.56 -2.53
N GLN A 44 13.37 -19.53 -2.93
CA GLN A 44 14.45 -19.96 -2.04
C GLN A 44 14.48 -19.02 -0.85
N ASN A 45 14.11 -19.55 0.29
CA ASN A 45 14.22 -18.86 1.54
C ASN A 45 15.70 -18.87 1.94
N LYS A 46 16.44 -17.81 1.59
CA LYS A 46 17.80 -17.58 2.12
C LYS A 46 17.75 -17.15 3.59
N LEU A 47 16.77 -17.62 4.36
CA LEU A 47 16.57 -17.33 5.77
C LEU A 47 17.77 -17.71 6.65
N TYR A 48 18.70 -18.47 6.16
CA TYR A 48 19.90 -18.89 6.90
C TYR A 48 21.14 -18.00 6.71
N ASN A 49 21.11 -17.06 5.75
CA ASN A 49 22.16 -16.04 5.58
C ASN A 49 21.48 -14.66 5.50
N TYR A 50 21.11 -14.10 6.63
CA TYR A 50 20.44 -12.81 6.80
C TYR A 50 21.23 -11.62 6.23
N LYS A 51 21.24 -11.48 4.92
CA LYS A 51 21.33 -10.15 4.35
C LYS A 51 19.90 -9.64 4.25
N LEU A 52 19.56 -8.63 5.02
CA LEU A 52 18.25 -7.94 4.94
C LEU A 52 18.01 -7.33 3.55
N GLY A 53 19.04 -7.32 2.68
CA GLY A 53 19.03 -6.56 1.44
C GLY A 53 19.05 -5.06 1.71
N ASP A 54 18.80 -4.30 0.68
CA ASP A 54 18.65 -2.85 0.76
C ASP A 54 17.67 -2.34 -0.31
N ARG A 55 17.56 -1.03 -0.47
CA ARG A 55 16.64 -0.41 -1.43
C ARG A 55 17.04 -0.62 -2.88
N SER A 56 18.30 -0.97 -3.18
CA SER A 56 18.72 -1.31 -4.55
C SER A 56 18.15 -2.66 -5.01
N GLU A 57 17.85 -3.58 -4.08
CA GLU A 57 17.25 -4.87 -4.42
C GLU A 57 15.73 -4.76 -4.60
N ARG A 58 15.02 -4.45 -3.52
CA ARG A 58 13.56 -4.25 -3.53
C ARG A 58 13.18 -3.14 -2.55
N TRP A 59 12.72 -2.04 -3.09
CA TRP A 59 12.23 -0.90 -2.32
C TRP A 59 10.71 -0.81 -2.41
N MET A 60 10.05 -0.67 -1.26
CA MET A 60 8.59 -0.59 -1.18
C MET A 60 8.18 0.60 -0.32
N ILE A 61 7.33 1.44 -0.88
CA ILE A 61 6.66 2.51 -0.15
C ILE A 61 5.19 2.11 0.02
N GLY A 62 4.73 2.01 1.27
CA GLY A 62 3.33 1.79 1.56
C GLY A 62 2.64 3.10 1.85
N VAL A 63 1.59 3.42 1.10
CA VAL A 63 0.83 4.67 1.22
C VAL A 63 -0.59 4.43 1.71
N SER A 64 -1.15 5.44 2.38
CA SER A 64 -2.54 5.54 2.78
C SER A 64 -3.35 6.20 1.67
N CYS A 65 -4.56 5.72 1.42
CA CYS A 65 -5.52 6.36 0.50
C CYS A 65 -6.62 7.13 1.24
N MET A 66 -6.74 6.92 2.54
CA MET A 66 -7.65 7.64 3.43
C MET A 66 -6.93 7.95 4.74
N SER A 67 -7.46 8.91 5.52
CA SER A 67 -7.20 8.98 6.95
C SER A 67 -8.37 8.30 7.67
N GLY A 68 -8.10 7.28 8.47
CA GLY A 68 -9.14 6.38 8.96
C GLY A 68 -9.70 5.46 7.86
N CYS A 69 -10.74 4.68 8.18
CA CYS A 69 -11.36 3.77 7.23
C CYS A 69 -12.81 3.46 7.65
N PRO A 70 -13.81 3.63 6.76
CA PRO A 70 -15.21 3.35 7.08
C PRO A 70 -15.55 1.86 7.03
N VAL A 71 -14.62 1.00 6.64
CA VAL A 71 -14.84 -0.45 6.55
C VAL A 71 -14.93 -1.09 7.93
N HIS A 72 -14.21 -0.54 8.93
CA HIS A 72 -14.20 -0.98 10.32
C HIS A 72 -13.87 -2.48 10.49
N CYS A 73 -12.88 -3.00 9.72
CA CYS A 73 -12.43 -4.37 9.94
C CYS A 73 -12.06 -4.61 11.40
N GLU A 74 -12.53 -5.73 11.98
CA GLU A 74 -12.40 -6.06 13.42
C GLU A 74 -10.94 -6.04 13.90
N PHE A 75 -10.02 -6.50 13.06
CA PHE A 75 -8.59 -6.64 13.35
C PHE A 75 -7.77 -5.38 13.02
N CYS A 76 -8.35 -4.33 12.43
CA CYS A 76 -7.61 -3.21 11.86
C CYS A 76 -7.64 -1.98 12.77
N ALA A 77 -6.46 -1.52 13.22
CA ALA A 77 -6.33 -0.32 14.04
C ALA A 77 -6.88 0.94 13.36
N THR A 78 -6.75 1.04 12.02
CA THR A 78 -7.28 2.16 11.25
C THR A 78 -8.81 2.25 11.33
N GLY A 79 -9.49 1.12 11.37
CA GLY A 79 -10.95 1.05 11.54
C GLY A 79 -11.45 1.52 12.92
N GLN A 80 -10.56 1.61 13.91
CA GLN A 80 -10.89 2.11 15.25
C GLN A 80 -10.87 3.64 15.35
N LEU A 81 -10.39 4.34 14.34
CA LEU A 81 -10.39 5.80 14.30
C LEU A 81 -11.83 6.30 14.10
N LYS A 82 -12.26 7.20 14.99
CA LYS A 82 -13.64 7.75 15.00
C LYS A 82 -13.96 8.65 13.81
N LYS A 83 -12.93 9.21 13.19
CA LYS A 83 -13.05 10.11 12.03
C LYS A 83 -12.28 9.52 10.86
N TRP A 84 -12.84 9.66 9.68
CA TRP A 84 -12.18 9.27 8.45
C TRP A 84 -12.54 10.25 7.33
N ARG A 85 -11.66 10.38 6.36
CA ARG A 85 -11.91 11.04 5.08
C ARG A 85 -11.02 10.47 3.99
N ASN A 86 -11.43 10.65 2.77
CA ASN A 86 -10.58 10.41 1.61
C ASN A 86 -9.39 11.37 1.61
N LEU A 87 -8.21 10.87 1.25
CA LEU A 87 -7.08 11.71 0.90
C LEU A 87 -7.22 12.16 -0.56
N THR A 88 -6.80 13.38 -0.85
CA THR A 88 -6.71 13.86 -2.23
C THR A 88 -5.56 13.15 -2.97
N ALA A 89 -5.57 13.20 -4.29
CA ALA A 89 -4.48 12.66 -5.10
C ALA A 89 -3.12 13.28 -4.71
N GLU A 90 -3.09 14.59 -4.46
CA GLU A 90 -1.90 15.30 -4.00
C GLU A 90 -1.44 14.80 -2.63
N GLU A 91 -2.33 14.57 -1.68
CA GLU A 91 -1.97 14.04 -0.36
C GLU A 91 -1.46 12.60 -0.43
N ILE A 92 -1.94 11.78 -1.36
CA ILE A 92 -1.42 10.43 -1.61
C ILE A 92 -0.01 10.54 -2.23
N PHE A 93 0.18 11.37 -3.24
CA PHE A 93 1.46 11.62 -3.89
C PHE A 93 2.50 12.19 -2.91
N GLN A 94 2.13 13.13 -2.04
CA GLN A 94 3.02 13.73 -1.05
C GLN A 94 3.61 12.71 -0.07
N GLN A 95 2.96 11.58 0.19
CA GLN A 95 3.52 10.51 1.01
C GLN A 95 4.74 9.88 0.33
N VAL A 96 4.66 9.61 -0.98
CA VAL A 96 5.79 9.09 -1.76
C VAL A 96 6.92 10.12 -1.77
N LYS A 97 6.60 11.36 -2.10
CA LYS A 97 7.58 12.46 -2.10
C LYS A 97 8.28 12.61 -0.74
N PHE A 98 7.53 12.53 0.36
CA PHE A 98 8.09 12.57 1.71
C PHE A 98 9.13 11.46 1.94
N ILE A 99 8.85 10.21 1.53
CA ILE A 99 9.81 9.11 1.68
C ILE A 99 11.05 9.35 0.82
N LEU A 100 10.90 9.82 -0.42
CA LEU A 100 12.04 10.14 -1.29
C LEU A 100 12.91 11.25 -0.68
N ASP A 101 12.30 12.27 -0.08
CA ASP A 101 13.01 13.34 0.60
C ASP A 101 13.74 12.87 1.88
N GLU A 102 13.18 11.91 2.62
CA GLU A 102 13.84 11.26 3.77
C GLU A 102 14.98 10.32 3.31
N ARG A 103 14.99 9.88 2.05
CA ARG A 103 15.90 8.89 1.45
C ARG A 103 16.71 9.43 0.26
N LYS A 104 17.11 10.68 0.27
CA LYS A 104 17.79 11.39 -0.84
C LYS A 104 19.01 10.67 -1.44
N MET A 105 19.63 9.75 -0.69
CA MET A 105 20.77 8.95 -1.17
C MET A 105 20.38 7.77 -2.05
N TRP A 106 19.07 7.49 -2.20
CA TRP A 106 18.54 6.37 -2.97
C TRP A 106 17.71 6.90 -4.14
N ASP A 107 18.07 6.51 -5.37
CA ASP A 107 17.24 6.78 -6.56
C ASP A 107 16.34 5.56 -6.81
N PRO A 108 15.01 5.72 -6.90
CA PRO A 108 14.12 4.62 -7.27
C PRO A 108 14.47 3.95 -8.60
N ALA A 109 15.10 4.67 -9.53
CA ALA A 109 15.54 4.14 -10.82
C ALA A 109 16.68 3.11 -10.68
N ASP A 110 17.43 3.15 -9.59
CA ASP A 110 18.50 2.20 -9.30
C ASP A 110 18.00 0.95 -8.56
N SER A 111 16.73 0.93 -8.14
CA SER A 111 16.12 -0.21 -7.50
C SER A 111 15.76 -1.28 -8.53
N ARG A 112 16.19 -2.52 -8.29
CA ARG A 112 15.81 -3.66 -9.15
C ARG A 112 14.29 -3.88 -9.18
N GLU A 113 13.60 -3.57 -8.08
CA GLU A 113 12.14 -3.64 -7.96
C GLU A 113 11.66 -2.50 -7.05
N PHE A 114 11.01 -1.49 -7.63
CA PHE A 114 10.44 -0.38 -6.89
C PHE A 114 8.91 -0.48 -6.87
N LYS A 115 8.32 -0.47 -5.68
CA LYS A 115 6.88 -0.71 -5.46
C LYS A 115 6.23 0.39 -4.66
N ILE A 116 5.03 0.77 -5.11
CA ILE A 116 4.11 1.60 -4.33
C ILE A 116 2.91 0.74 -3.95
N ASN A 117 2.69 0.57 -2.64
CA ASN A 117 1.63 -0.27 -2.11
C ASN A 117 0.54 0.60 -1.47
N TYR A 118 -0.68 0.56 -2.01
CA TYR A 118 -1.86 1.25 -1.47
C TYR A 118 -2.54 0.34 -0.45
N THR A 119 -1.89 0.18 0.71
CA THR A 119 -2.20 -0.87 1.69
C THR A 119 -2.22 -0.37 3.13
N ARG A 120 -1.98 0.94 3.37
CA ARG A 120 -1.89 1.44 4.74
C ARG A 120 -3.28 1.81 5.27
N MET A 121 -3.62 3.08 5.37
CA MET A 121 -4.92 3.48 5.89
C MET A 121 -5.92 3.65 4.75
N GLY A 122 -7.12 3.07 4.93
CA GLY A 122 -8.25 3.22 4.01
C GLY A 122 -8.47 2.03 3.08
N GLU A 123 -9.60 2.07 2.37
CA GLU A 123 -9.96 1.15 1.29
C GLU A 123 -9.81 1.91 -0.05
N PRO A 124 -8.87 1.51 -0.92
CA PRO A 124 -8.59 2.26 -2.15
C PRO A 124 -9.81 2.44 -3.06
N PHE A 125 -10.69 1.45 -3.15
CA PHE A 125 -11.87 1.53 -4.03
C PHE A 125 -12.98 2.43 -3.50
N LEU A 126 -12.92 2.88 -2.25
CA LEU A 126 -13.77 3.97 -1.74
C LEU A 126 -13.20 5.36 -2.04
N ASN A 127 -11.98 5.42 -2.62
CA ASN A 127 -11.30 6.65 -3.01
C ASN A 127 -10.61 6.52 -4.39
N ILE A 128 -11.18 5.73 -5.28
CA ILE A 128 -10.48 5.22 -6.46
C ILE A 128 -10.02 6.31 -7.43
N ASP A 129 -10.79 7.38 -7.59
CA ASP A 129 -10.43 8.47 -8.52
C ASP A 129 -9.17 9.21 -8.05
N ASN A 130 -9.05 9.49 -6.76
CA ASN A 130 -7.84 10.08 -6.19
C ASN A 130 -6.65 9.11 -6.25
N VAL A 131 -6.89 7.81 -6.06
CA VAL A 131 -5.83 6.78 -6.19
C VAL A 131 -5.32 6.72 -7.62
N LYS A 132 -6.21 6.70 -8.63
CA LYS A 132 -5.82 6.72 -10.06
C LYS A 132 -5.02 7.98 -10.41
N ALA A 133 -5.50 9.13 -9.97
CA ALA A 133 -4.78 10.39 -10.20
C ALA A 133 -3.42 10.42 -9.52
N ALA A 134 -3.30 9.89 -8.30
CA ALA A 134 -2.03 9.79 -7.60
C ALA A 134 -1.04 8.84 -8.29
N ILE A 135 -1.50 7.71 -8.83
CA ILE A 135 -0.69 6.80 -9.65
C ILE A 135 -0.06 7.58 -10.82
N GLN A 136 -0.88 8.32 -11.57
CA GLN A 136 -0.40 9.11 -12.71
C GLN A 136 0.63 10.17 -12.25
N MET A 137 0.36 10.89 -11.16
CA MET A 137 1.29 11.88 -10.61
C MET A 137 2.64 11.26 -10.20
N ILE A 138 2.62 10.05 -9.64
CA ILE A 138 3.83 9.33 -9.23
C ILE A 138 4.63 8.89 -10.46
N ASP A 139 3.96 8.32 -11.47
CA ASP A 139 4.59 7.88 -12.71
C ASP A 139 5.23 9.06 -13.45
N ASP A 140 4.53 10.20 -13.53
CA ASP A 140 5.04 11.42 -14.16
C ASP A 140 6.24 12.04 -13.39
N TYR A 141 6.23 11.90 -12.06
CA TYR A 141 7.31 12.42 -11.19
C TYR A 141 8.58 11.57 -11.25
N LEU A 142 8.43 10.27 -11.50
CA LEU A 142 9.55 9.28 -11.50
C LEU A 142 9.66 8.56 -12.85
N PRO A 143 9.83 9.27 -13.99
CA PRO A 143 9.72 8.69 -15.32
C PRO A 143 10.81 7.66 -15.67
N ARG A 144 11.91 7.63 -14.88
CA ARG A 144 13.00 6.66 -15.05
C ARG A 144 12.86 5.43 -14.17
N ALA A 145 11.99 5.44 -13.16
CA ALA A 145 11.80 4.33 -12.26
C ALA A 145 10.84 3.30 -12.86
N HIS A 146 11.18 2.02 -12.73
CA HIS A 146 10.27 0.92 -13.08
C HIS A 146 9.31 0.66 -11.90
N ILE A 147 8.31 1.53 -11.78
CA ILE A 147 7.35 1.48 -10.67
C ILE A 147 6.37 0.34 -10.88
N HIS A 148 6.08 -0.42 -9.82
CA HIS A 148 4.98 -1.37 -9.77
C HIS A 148 4.00 -0.97 -8.66
N HIS A 149 2.75 -0.70 -9.04
CA HIS A 149 1.69 -0.32 -8.12
C HIS A 149 0.90 -1.54 -7.65
N TYR A 150 0.73 -1.69 -6.34
CA TYR A 150 -0.06 -2.75 -5.72
C TYR A 150 -1.24 -2.14 -4.97
N ILE A 151 -2.45 -2.42 -5.44
CA ILE A 151 -3.68 -1.91 -4.83
C ILE A 151 -4.35 -3.05 -4.10
N SER A 152 -4.49 -2.91 -2.77
CA SER A 152 -5.18 -3.90 -1.95
C SER A 152 -6.60 -3.46 -1.66
N THR A 153 -7.56 -4.35 -1.87
CA THR A 153 -8.99 -4.09 -1.62
C THR A 153 -9.67 -5.28 -0.96
N ILE A 154 -10.71 -5.02 -0.21
CA ILE A 154 -11.64 -6.05 0.26
C ILE A 154 -12.61 -6.51 -0.84
N GLY A 155 -12.59 -5.85 -2.01
CA GLY A 155 -13.57 -6.02 -3.08
C GLY A 155 -14.85 -5.21 -2.79
N ILE A 156 -14.98 -4.03 -3.36
CA ILE A 156 -16.17 -3.17 -3.22
C ILE A 156 -17.15 -3.49 -4.36
N LYS A 157 -18.42 -3.70 -4.04
CA LYS A 157 -19.47 -3.97 -5.06
C LYS A 157 -19.57 -2.81 -6.05
N GLY A 158 -19.73 -3.16 -7.33
CA GLY A 158 -19.83 -2.18 -8.40
C GLY A 158 -18.50 -1.54 -8.83
N SER A 159 -17.37 -1.98 -8.27
CA SER A 159 -16.06 -1.50 -8.68
C SER A 159 -15.71 -1.97 -10.10
N ASP A 160 -15.16 -1.05 -10.89
CA ASP A 160 -14.55 -1.37 -12.18
C ASP A 160 -13.07 -1.73 -11.97
N PHE A 161 -12.69 -2.95 -12.36
CA PHE A 161 -11.29 -3.44 -12.32
C PHE A 161 -10.64 -3.46 -13.70
N SER A 162 -11.32 -3.08 -14.77
CA SER A 162 -10.85 -3.17 -16.16
C SER A 162 -9.60 -2.32 -16.46
N TRP A 163 -9.37 -1.28 -15.67
CA TRP A 163 -8.21 -0.40 -15.77
C TRP A 163 -6.94 -0.98 -15.12
N ILE A 164 -7.07 -2.04 -14.32
CA ILE A 164 -5.94 -2.71 -13.65
C ILE A 164 -5.18 -3.52 -14.69
N LYS A 165 -4.05 -2.99 -15.14
CA LYS A 165 -3.21 -3.60 -16.17
C LYS A 165 -1.79 -3.03 -16.13
N GLY A 166 -0.87 -3.63 -16.90
CA GLY A 166 0.50 -3.14 -17.02
C GLY A 166 1.27 -3.25 -15.72
N ASN A 167 1.69 -2.12 -15.18
CA ASN A 167 2.44 -2.02 -13.93
C ASN A 167 1.56 -1.96 -12.66
N ILE A 168 0.26 -2.24 -12.79
CA ILE A 168 -0.67 -2.22 -11.66
C ILE A 168 -1.15 -3.64 -11.35
N THR A 169 -1.03 -4.05 -10.10
CA THR A 169 -1.50 -5.35 -9.59
C THR A 169 -2.59 -5.14 -8.55
N LEU A 170 -3.71 -5.85 -8.70
CA LEU A 170 -4.74 -5.95 -7.69
C LEU A 170 -4.41 -7.05 -6.69
N GLN A 171 -4.60 -6.76 -5.42
CA GLN A 171 -4.52 -7.72 -4.32
C GLN A 171 -5.85 -7.74 -3.58
N VAL A 172 -6.40 -8.93 -3.38
CA VAL A 172 -7.65 -9.08 -2.63
C VAL A 172 -7.36 -9.43 -1.18
N SER A 173 -7.86 -8.60 -0.27
CA SER A 173 -7.83 -8.81 1.19
C SER A 173 -8.96 -9.78 1.57
N LEU A 174 -8.74 -11.07 1.35
CA LEU A 174 -9.78 -12.10 1.54
C LEU A 174 -10.06 -12.37 3.02
N HIS A 175 -9.03 -12.55 3.84
CA HIS A 175 -9.00 -12.82 5.28
C HIS A 175 -9.70 -14.11 5.75
N SER A 176 -10.65 -14.65 5.01
CA SER A 176 -11.28 -15.96 5.25
C SER A 176 -11.83 -16.52 3.94
N THR A 177 -11.79 -17.84 3.79
CA THR A 177 -12.50 -18.59 2.72
C THR A 177 -13.92 -19.00 3.15
N ASP A 178 -14.29 -18.74 4.40
CA ASP A 178 -15.63 -18.88 4.94
C ASP A 178 -16.33 -17.52 4.93
N GLU A 179 -17.51 -17.43 4.30
CA GLU A 179 -18.24 -16.18 4.10
C GLU A 179 -18.76 -15.60 5.41
N GLU A 180 -19.23 -16.44 6.34
CA GLU A 180 -19.74 -15.98 7.63
C GLU A 180 -18.59 -15.38 8.46
N ARG A 181 -17.47 -16.08 8.53
CA ARG A 181 -16.27 -15.58 9.21
C ARG A 181 -15.72 -14.31 8.56
N ARG A 182 -15.74 -14.24 7.21
CA ARG A 182 -15.34 -13.03 6.49
C ARG A 182 -16.24 -11.84 6.81
N ASN A 183 -17.56 -12.08 6.95
CA ASN A 183 -18.52 -11.05 7.32
C ASN A 183 -18.30 -10.52 8.74
N GLN A 184 -17.91 -11.40 9.67
CA GLN A 184 -17.51 -10.98 11.03
C GLN A 184 -16.24 -10.12 11.00
N LEU A 185 -15.20 -10.56 10.29
CA LEU A 185 -13.91 -9.87 10.22
C LEU A 185 -13.97 -8.53 9.47
N ILE A 186 -14.82 -8.45 8.43
CA ILE A 186 -14.99 -7.29 7.56
C ILE A 186 -16.48 -6.95 7.51
N PRO A 187 -17.01 -6.19 8.48
CA PRO A 187 -18.45 -5.94 8.63
C PRO A 187 -18.98 -4.86 7.66
N PHE A 188 -18.42 -4.75 6.47
CA PHE A 188 -18.82 -3.78 5.44
C PHE A 188 -19.85 -4.39 4.50
N LYS A 189 -21.05 -3.78 4.42
CA LYS A 189 -22.20 -4.35 3.67
C LYS A 189 -21.99 -4.38 2.15
N ASP A 190 -21.30 -3.37 1.61
CA ASP A 190 -21.09 -3.21 0.18
C ASP A 190 -19.82 -3.89 -0.33
N LYS A 191 -19.27 -4.85 0.43
CA LYS A 191 -18.19 -5.70 -0.08
C LYS A 191 -18.74 -6.84 -0.94
N MET A 192 -17.96 -7.25 -1.92
CA MET A 192 -18.21 -8.46 -2.71
C MET A 192 -18.19 -9.70 -1.84
N THR A 193 -19.04 -10.66 -2.13
CA THR A 193 -18.98 -12.02 -1.58
C THR A 193 -17.80 -12.79 -2.15
N ILE A 194 -17.44 -13.92 -1.55
CA ILE A 194 -16.35 -14.77 -2.05
C ILE A 194 -16.61 -15.22 -3.49
N PRO A 195 -17.82 -15.70 -3.87
CA PRO A 195 -18.13 -16.03 -5.26
C PRO A 195 -18.05 -14.86 -6.25
N GLU A 196 -18.30 -13.62 -5.78
CA GLU A 196 -18.18 -12.41 -6.64
C GLU A 196 -16.72 -11.98 -6.86
N LEU A 197 -15.78 -12.48 -6.05
CA LEU A 197 -14.35 -12.21 -6.16
C LEU A 197 -13.60 -13.18 -7.08
N GLY A 198 -14.17 -14.33 -7.42
CA GLY A 198 -13.61 -15.38 -8.27
C GLY A 198 -14.25 -15.41 -9.62
#